data_73708ad72c1608f67bebe6d2f521b7a7
#
_entry.id   73708ad72c1608f67bebe6d2f521b7a7
#
_cell.length_a   1.000
_cell.length_b   1.000
_cell.length_c   1.000
_cell.angle_alpha   90.00
_cell.angle_beta   90.00
_cell.angle_gamma   90.00
#
_symmetry.space_group_name_H-M   'P 1'
#
loop_
_entity.id
_entity.type
_entity.pdbx_description
1 polymer ?
#
loop_
_entity_poly.entity_id
_entity_poly.type
_entity_poly.pdbx_seq_one_letter_code
_entity_poly.pdbx_strand_id
1 'polypeptide(L)'
;MRIRHQNDNVEAIVAATIEAMEAVKGKDIVTLDLREITTAVTDYFVICHAPSKTQVDAIADKVEELVFEKTKSKPYHVEGRDNTEWILIDFVDVVVHVFLESARGYYKLEELWADAERIVKEAED
;
A
#
# COMPACT_ATOMS: atom_id res chain seq x y z
N MET A 1 13.72 19.62 -2.68
CA MET A 1 14.32 18.30 -2.45
C MET A 1 13.73 17.67 -1.18
N ARG A 2 13.25 16.47 -1.29
CA ARG A 2 12.70 15.76 -0.15
C ARG A 2 13.82 15.23 0.74
N ILE A 3 13.69 15.43 2.05
CA ILE A 3 14.64 14.85 2.98
C ILE A 3 14.24 13.40 3.21
N ARG A 4 15.15 12.50 2.88
CA ARG A 4 14.91 11.08 3.08
C ARG A 4 15.38 10.68 4.46
N HIS A 5 14.46 10.22 5.28
CA HIS A 5 14.82 9.66 6.57
C HIS A 5 15.43 8.29 6.37
N GLN A 6 16.55 8.05 7.03
CA GLN A 6 17.11 6.71 7.04
C GLN A 6 16.29 5.90 8.03
N ASN A 7 15.30 5.22 7.50
CA ASN A 7 14.44 4.39 8.30
C ASN A 7 14.69 2.95 7.89
N ASP A 8 15.39 2.20 8.71
CA ASP A 8 15.69 0.79 8.43
C ASP A 8 14.42 -0.04 8.31
N ASN A 9 13.29 0.51 8.74
CA ASN A 9 12.02 -0.19 8.70
C ASN A 9 11.27 -0.05 7.38
N VAL A 10 11.72 0.79 6.45
CA VAL A 10 10.96 1.03 5.22
C VAL A 10 10.72 -0.26 4.46
N GLU A 11 11.79 -1.04 4.22
CA GLU A 11 11.65 -2.30 3.50
C GLU A 11 10.83 -3.32 4.30
N ALA A 12 10.97 -3.31 5.63
CA ALA A 12 10.19 -4.19 6.49
C ALA A 12 8.70 -3.83 6.45
N ILE A 13 8.38 -2.53 6.36
CA ILE A 13 6.99 -2.09 6.23
C ILE A 13 6.41 -2.57 4.90
N VAL A 14 7.16 -2.43 3.82
CA VAL A 14 6.72 -2.92 2.51
C VAL A 14 6.48 -4.44 2.56
N ALA A 15 7.43 -5.19 3.12
CA ALA A 15 7.30 -6.65 3.19
C ALA A 15 6.11 -7.07 4.05
N ALA A 16 5.91 -6.44 5.20
CA ALA A 16 4.78 -6.76 6.07
C ALA A 16 3.45 -6.41 5.40
N THR A 17 3.41 -5.31 4.65
CA THR A 17 2.22 -4.91 3.91
C THR A 17 1.85 -5.95 2.86
N ILE A 18 2.83 -6.40 2.08
CA ILE A 18 2.58 -7.42 1.04
C ILE A 18 2.12 -8.73 1.70
N GLU A 19 2.76 -9.13 2.79
CA GLU A 19 2.36 -10.34 3.51
C GLU A 19 0.90 -10.23 3.98
N ALA A 20 0.50 -9.07 4.50
CA ALA A 20 -0.87 -8.85 4.96
C ALA A 20 -1.86 -8.92 3.80
N MET A 21 -1.51 -8.32 2.67
CA MET A 21 -2.35 -8.36 1.49
C MET A 21 -2.53 -9.78 0.99
N GLU A 22 -1.46 -10.56 0.98
CA GLU A 22 -1.53 -11.97 0.57
C GLU A 22 -2.36 -12.80 1.55
N ALA A 23 -2.19 -12.54 2.84
CA ALA A 23 -2.90 -13.31 3.88
C ALA A 23 -4.42 -13.16 3.78
N VAL A 24 -4.90 -12.01 3.35
CA VAL A 24 -6.34 -11.74 3.21
C VAL A 24 -6.75 -11.73 1.74
N LYS A 25 -5.93 -12.34 0.88
CA LYS A 25 -6.25 -12.59 -0.53
C LYS A 25 -6.46 -11.32 -1.35
N GLY A 26 -5.68 -10.29 -1.07
CA GLY A 26 -5.64 -9.10 -1.91
C GLY A 26 -5.19 -9.48 -3.31
N LYS A 27 -5.76 -8.83 -4.31
CA LYS A 27 -5.49 -9.12 -5.72
C LYS A 27 -4.65 -8.04 -6.38
N ASP A 28 -3.86 -8.46 -7.36
CA ASP A 28 -3.03 -7.58 -8.19
C ASP A 28 -2.18 -6.65 -7.34
N ILE A 29 -1.37 -7.25 -6.47
CA ILE A 29 -0.49 -6.52 -5.56
C ILE A 29 0.65 -5.92 -6.35
N VAL A 30 0.79 -4.59 -6.29
CA VAL A 30 1.82 -3.85 -7.01
C VAL A 30 2.55 -2.95 -6.03
N THR A 31 3.88 -2.95 -6.10
CA THR A 31 4.69 -1.98 -5.38
C THR A 31 5.31 -1.02 -6.39
N LEU A 32 5.10 0.27 -6.18
CA LEU A 32 5.73 1.30 -6.99
C LEU A 32 6.88 1.91 -6.18
N ASP A 33 8.07 1.85 -6.75
CA ASP A 33 9.26 2.45 -6.15
C ASP A 33 9.36 3.89 -6.65
N LEU A 34 9.14 4.83 -5.75
CA LEU A 34 9.10 6.25 -6.08
C LEU A 34 10.38 6.99 -5.69
N ARG A 35 11.40 6.27 -5.25
CA ARG A 35 12.62 6.89 -4.73
C ARG A 35 13.37 7.73 -5.76
N GLU A 36 13.25 7.38 -7.04
CA GLU A 36 13.91 8.14 -8.12
C GLU A 36 13.09 9.33 -8.61
N ILE A 37 11.87 9.49 -8.08
CA ILE A 37 10.98 10.57 -8.51
C ILE A 37 11.06 11.69 -7.48
N THR A 38 11.68 12.79 -7.85
CA THR A 38 11.97 13.89 -6.92
C THR A 38 10.72 14.59 -6.40
N THR A 39 9.62 14.53 -7.14
CA THR A 39 8.37 15.15 -6.73
C THR A 39 7.52 14.26 -5.81
N ALA A 40 7.88 13.01 -5.65
CA ALA A 40 7.12 12.10 -4.80
C ALA A 40 7.35 12.42 -3.34
N VAL A 41 6.29 12.31 -2.53
CA VAL A 41 6.35 12.62 -1.09
C VAL A 41 6.60 11.38 -0.25
N THR A 42 6.66 10.22 -0.86
CA THR A 42 6.88 8.93 -0.18
C THR A 42 7.83 8.10 -1.03
N ASP A 43 8.43 7.07 -0.42
CA ASP A 43 9.35 6.19 -1.12
C ASP A 43 8.64 5.08 -1.90
N TYR A 44 7.53 4.59 -1.38
CA TYR A 44 6.82 3.46 -2.01
C TYR A 44 5.31 3.61 -1.91
N PHE A 45 4.62 3.19 -2.96
CA PHE A 45 3.20 2.85 -2.88
C PHE A 45 3.09 1.33 -2.94
N VAL A 46 2.23 0.75 -2.11
CA VAL A 46 1.88 -0.68 -2.21
C VAL A 46 0.37 -0.72 -2.42
N ILE A 47 -0.05 -1.34 -3.52
CA ILE A 47 -1.44 -1.25 -4.00
C ILE A 47 -2.01 -2.64 -4.20
N CYS A 48 -3.25 -2.85 -3.79
CA CYS A 48 -4.00 -4.05 -4.12
C CYS A 48 -5.48 -3.72 -4.17
N HIS A 49 -6.29 -4.71 -4.55
CA HIS A 49 -7.74 -4.55 -4.48
C HIS A 49 -8.40 -5.84 -4.00
N ALA A 50 -9.67 -5.75 -3.68
CA ALA A 50 -10.48 -6.89 -3.28
C ALA A 50 -11.91 -6.72 -3.80
N PRO A 51 -12.66 -7.83 -3.94
CA PRO A 51 -13.99 -7.77 -4.57
C PRO A 51 -15.11 -7.23 -3.68
N SER A 52 -14.90 -7.15 -2.38
CA SER A 52 -15.95 -6.68 -1.47
C SER A 52 -15.41 -5.68 -0.47
N LYS A 53 -16.28 -4.81 0.03
CA LYS A 53 -15.90 -3.82 1.05
C LYS A 53 -15.44 -4.48 2.34
N THR A 54 -16.08 -5.59 2.71
CA THR A 54 -15.67 -6.35 3.90
C THR A 54 -14.22 -6.81 3.78
N GLN A 55 -13.84 -7.31 2.61
CA GLN A 55 -12.48 -7.77 2.41
C GLN A 55 -11.48 -6.61 2.32
N VAL A 56 -11.87 -5.50 1.70
CA VAL A 56 -11.03 -4.30 1.67
C VAL A 56 -10.70 -3.87 3.10
N ASP A 57 -11.72 -3.82 3.95
CA ASP A 57 -11.55 -3.45 5.36
C ASP A 57 -10.68 -4.45 6.10
N ALA A 58 -10.87 -5.74 5.85
CA ALA A 58 -10.08 -6.80 6.47
C ALA A 58 -8.60 -6.72 6.06
N ILE A 59 -8.33 -6.39 4.80
CA ILE A 59 -6.96 -6.21 4.34
C ILE A 59 -6.31 -5.03 5.08
N ALA A 60 -7.02 -3.92 5.19
CA ALA A 60 -6.50 -2.75 5.88
C ALA A 60 -6.19 -3.07 7.34
N ASP A 61 -7.08 -3.80 8.02
CA ASP A 61 -6.84 -4.23 9.40
C ASP A 61 -5.59 -5.08 9.50
N LYS A 62 -5.43 -6.02 8.57
CA LYS A 62 -4.27 -6.93 8.59
C LYS A 62 -2.97 -6.19 8.31
N VAL A 63 -3.00 -5.20 7.42
CA VAL A 63 -1.83 -4.37 7.16
C VAL A 63 -1.38 -3.66 8.43
N GLU A 64 -2.31 -2.99 9.13
CA GLU A 64 -1.95 -2.28 10.35
C GLU A 64 -1.43 -3.25 11.42
N GLU A 65 -2.06 -4.41 11.54
CA GLU A 65 -1.66 -5.43 12.51
C GLU A 65 -0.24 -5.95 12.25
N LEU A 66 0.03 -6.41 11.03
CA LEU A 66 1.33 -6.99 10.71
C LEU A 66 2.46 -5.97 10.69
N VAL A 67 2.19 -4.77 10.20
CA VAL A 67 3.21 -3.72 10.21
C VAL A 67 3.59 -3.39 11.64
N PHE A 68 2.61 -3.25 12.54
CA PHE A 68 2.92 -2.98 13.93
C PHE A 68 3.65 -4.14 14.59
N GLU A 69 3.21 -5.36 14.33
CA GLU A 69 3.83 -6.55 14.90
C GLU A 69 5.29 -6.66 14.52
N LYS A 70 5.62 -6.39 13.27
CA LYS A 70 6.96 -6.61 12.75
C LYS A 70 7.89 -5.40 12.86
N THR A 71 7.35 -4.20 12.88
CA THR A 71 8.17 -2.99 12.85
C THR A 71 7.88 -2.01 13.97
N LYS A 72 6.80 -2.25 14.72
CA LYS A 72 6.30 -1.32 15.75
C LYS A 72 5.83 0.02 15.20
N SER A 73 5.70 0.14 13.88
CA SER A 73 5.24 1.37 13.25
C SER A 73 3.72 1.42 13.22
N LYS A 74 3.17 2.59 13.49
CA LYS A 74 1.75 2.86 13.37
C LYS A 74 1.52 3.82 12.22
N PRO A 75 0.34 3.80 11.58
CA PRO A 75 0.06 4.75 10.52
C PRO A 75 0.11 6.18 11.06
N TYR A 76 0.69 7.07 10.28
CA TYR A 76 0.60 8.49 10.53
C TYR A 76 -0.81 9.00 10.25
N HIS A 77 -1.46 8.41 9.23
CA HIS A 77 -2.78 8.85 8.79
C HIS A 77 -3.48 7.71 8.05
N VAL A 78 -4.79 7.61 8.24
CA VAL A 78 -5.61 6.62 7.54
C VAL A 78 -6.84 7.32 7.01
N GLU A 79 -7.18 7.09 5.74
CA GLU A 79 -8.38 7.65 5.12
C GLU A 79 -9.17 6.56 4.42
N GLY A 80 -10.47 6.78 4.27
CA GLY A 80 -11.32 5.94 3.46
C GLY A 80 -12.02 4.79 4.19
N ARG A 81 -11.84 4.69 5.50
CA ARG A 81 -12.46 3.60 6.27
C ARG A 81 -13.99 3.65 6.26
N ASP A 82 -14.55 4.85 6.15
CA ASP A 82 -16.01 5.02 6.18
C ASP A 82 -16.68 4.55 4.89
N ASN A 83 -15.97 4.65 3.76
CA ASN A 83 -16.51 4.31 2.45
C ASN A 83 -16.02 2.97 1.92
N THR A 84 -14.78 2.60 2.25
CA THR A 84 -14.12 1.36 1.84
C THR A 84 -14.01 1.14 0.33
N GLU A 85 -14.11 2.19 -0.46
CA GLU A 85 -13.81 2.09 -1.89
C GLU A 85 -12.32 2.26 -2.16
N TRP A 86 -11.66 3.05 -1.31
CA TRP A 86 -10.23 3.29 -1.39
C TRP A 86 -9.76 3.64 0.01
N ILE A 87 -9.08 2.69 0.67
CA ILE A 87 -8.47 2.94 1.97
C ILE A 87 -7.01 3.26 1.74
N LEU A 88 -6.58 4.39 2.29
CA LEU A 88 -5.20 4.84 2.23
C LEU A 88 -4.61 4.74 3.63
N ILE A 89 -3.49 4.06 3.78
CA ILE A 89 -2.78 3.94 5.05
C ILE A 89 -1.40 4.54 4.85
N ASP A 90 -1.15 5.67 5.50
CA ASP A 90 0.08 6.44 5.32
C ASP A 90 1.06 6.15 6.45
N PHE A 91 2.17 5.48 6.12
CA PHE A 91 3.28 5.23 7.05
C PHE A 91 4.45 6.18 6.80
N VAL A 92 4.21 7.29 6.11
CA VAL A 92 5.17 8.33 5.74
C VAL A 92 6.06 7.91 4.57
N ASP A 93 6.93 6.92 4.74
CA ASP A 93 7.81 6.46 3.66
C ASP A 93 7.16 5.39 2.78
N VAL A 94 6.05 4.84 3.24
CA VAL A 94 5.25 3.86 2.50
C VAL A 94 3.80 4.25 2.62
N VAL A 95 3.11 4.36 1.50
CA VAL A 95 1.67 4.61 1.49
C VAL A 95 0.99 3.39 0.89
N VAL A 96 0.07 2.82 1.63
CA VAL A 96 -0.66 1.61 1.23
C VAL A 96 -2.01 2.02 0.68
N HIS A 97 -2.37 1.45 -0.46
CA HIS A 97 -3.65 1.73 -1.12
C HIS A 97 -4.40 0.42 -1.30
N VAL A 98 -5.56 0.31 -0.66
CA VAL A 98 -6.41 -0.88 -0.80
C VAL A 98 -7.72 -0.42 -1.45
N PHE A 99 -7.99 -0.93 -2.65
CA PHE A 99 -9.14 -0.53 -3.42
C PHE A 99 -10.22 -1.60 -3.43
N LEU A 100 -11.46 -1.16 -3.48
CA LEU A 100 -12.53 -2.01 -3.96
C LEU A 100 -12.28 -2.23 -5.45
N GLU A 101 -12.46 -3.45 -5.93
CA GLU A 101 -12.10 -3.82 -7.30
C GLU A 101 -12.67 -2.86 -8.34
N SER A 102 -13.95 -2.49 -8.21
CA SER A 102 -14.58 -1.58 -9.16
C SER A 102 -14.00 -0.17 -9.14
N ALA A 103 -13.35 0.22 -8.04
CA ALA A 103 -12.80 1.56 -7.90
C ALA A 103 -11.36 1.67 -8.40
N ARG A 104 -10.60 0.58 -8.41
CA ARG A 104 -9.18 0.62 -8.78
C ARG A 104 -8.96 1.16 -10.20
N GLY A 105 -9.73 0.68 -11.16
CA GLY A 105 -9.62 1.17 -12.52
C GLY A 105 -9.99 2.63 -12.67
N TYR A 106 -10.87 3.11 -11.80
CA TYR A 106 -11.30 4.50 -11.82
C TYR A 106 -10.20 5.47 -11.39
N TYR A 107 -9.48 5.12 -10.32
CA TYR A 107 -8.45 6.02 -9.77
C TYR A 107 -7.12 5.95 -10.50
N LYS A 108 -6.77 4.81 -11.09
CA LYS A 108 -5.61 4.65 -11.97
C LYS A 108 -4.28 5.17 -11.41
N LEU A 109 -3.99 4.85 -10.16
CA LEU A 109 -2.75 5.32 -9.54
C LEU A 109 -1.51 4.88 -10.30
N GLU A 110 -1.52 3.66 -10.86
CA GLU A 110 -0.37 3.16 -11.59
C GLU A 110 -0.04 4.00 -12.81
N GLU A 111 -1.04 4.61 -13.44
CA GLU A 111 -0.81 5.46 -14.60
C GLU A 111 -0.25 6.82 -14.20
N LEU A 112 -0.65 7.34 -13.05
CA LEU A 112 -0.14 8.62 -12.56
C LEU A 112 1.36 8.54 -12.28
N TRP A 113 1.87 7.35 -11.94
CA TRP A 113 3.27 7.15 -11.61
C TRP A 113 3.93 6.20 -12.61
N ALA A 114 3.64 6.37 -13.90
CA ALA A 114 4.13 5.48 -14.94
C ALA A 114 5.65 5.42 -15.02
N ASP A 115 6.34 6.47 -14.58
CA ASP A 115 7.81 6.51 -14.58
C ASP A 115 8.43 5.77 -13.40
N ALA A 116 7.62 5.34 -12.44
CA ALA A 116 8.13 4.64 -11.27
C ALA A 116 8.51 3.21 -11.63
N GLU A 117 9.51 2.69 -10.93
CA GLU A 117 9.82 1.27 -11.04
C GLU A 117 8.66 0.47 -10.46
N ARG A 118 8.14 -0.46 -11.24
CA ARG A 118 6.96 -1.22 -10.88
C ARG A 118 7.33 -2.67 -10.62
N ILE A 119 7.01 -3.14 -9.42
CA ILE A 119 7.23 -4.52 -9.02
C ILE A 119 5.87 -5.16 -8.84
N VAL A 120 5.56 -6.15 -9.67
CA VAL A 120 4.27 -6.83 -9.62
C VAL A 120 4.45 -8.16 -8.91
N LYS A 121 3.65 -8.36 -7.86
CA LYS A 121 3.62 -9.64 -7.16
C LYS A 121 2.59 -10.52 -7.86
N GLU A 122 3.02 -11.65 -8.37
CA GLU A 122 2.11 -12.56 -9.02
C GLU A 122 1.23 -13.27 -8.00
N ALA A 123 -0.03 -13.44 -8.37
CA ALA A 123 -0.96 -14.16 -7.51
C ALA A 123 -0.55 -15.62 -7.39
N GLU A 124 -0.55 -16.11 -6.18
CA GLU A 124 -0.32 -17.54 -5.93
C GLU A 124 -1.68 -18.21 -5.83
N ASP A 125 -1.89 -19.19 -6.64
CA ASP A 125 -3.14 -19.95 -6.63
C ASP A 125 -3.15 -20.97 -5.51
#